data_58de1cd9a6d0cb89a4ecdf99381ae6db
#
_entry.id   58de1cd9a6d0cb89a4ecdf99381ae6db
#
_cell.length_a   1.000
_cell.length_b   1.000
_cell.length_c   1.000
_cell.angle_alpha   90.00
_cell.angle_beta   90.00
_cell.angle_gamma   90.00
#
_symmetry.space_group_name_H-M   'P 1'
#
loop_
_entity.id
_entity.type
_entity.pdbx_description
1 polymer ?
#
loop_
_entity_poly.entity_id
_entity_poly.type
_entity_poly.pdbx_seq_one_letter_code
_entity_poly.pdbx_strand_id
1 'polypeptide(L)'
;MTDFEKILSLILEKNPTRLIVKPTTKTLIAGFGIKKIIKLSDYNNYFEFKESVNKELSSRDIGFGSLFFDIDINIKSKLWKDFEQAEFTFTNSVLRYENNNLSIVDDNDNLKSYFSNFSKSIDNNRVKSKSPLKRNKHEQWKNLVEKAKKEINNSVLEKIVVAEMKKEYIDNFDLKSTILDLIEKYPNCTTYLYKMKDSIFFGSTPEMIFEYTNNVLKTEAIAGSIPNKGEKTEEIKRKFENTTLIEEHKIVSEYIEKQLLKISSNKIRKSDLEVKKLNNINHLQSKIEVEIKDNDFFEFIALLHPSPALAGFPVNEAKKWIKNNENFDRGLYAGSIGYVEKDNSNFYAALRCAMYNNIRSEIVSFAGNGIVKDSKVNYEIDELNSKFKAINESIIEN
;
A
#
# COMPACT_ATOMS: atom_id res chain seq x y z
N MET A 1 24.38 11.20 -7.39
CA MET A 1 23.66 10.20 -6.60
C MET A 1 23.89 10.49 -5.12
N THR A 2 22.85 10.65 -4.33
CA THR A 2 22.94 10.86 -2.90
C THR A 2 23.37 9.57 -2.19
N ASP A 3 23.86 9.66 -0.94
CA ASP A 3 24.21 8.44 -0.17
C ASP A 3 23.02 7.53 0.04
N PHE A 4 21.80 8.09 0.19
CA PHE A 4 20.55 7.33 0.26
C PHE A 4 20.30 6.50 -1.01
N GLU A 5 20.45 7.08 -2.20
CA GLU A 5 20.27 6.36 -3.47
C GLU A 5 21.30 5.26 -3.69
N LYS A 6 22.54 5.48 -3.24
CA LYS A 6 23.61 4.47 -3.28
C LYS A 6 23.29 3.28 -2.38
N ILE A 7 22.91 3.56 -1.12
CA ILE A 7 22.51 2.54 -0.14
C ILE A 7 21.33 1.73 -0.67
N LEU A 8 20.32 2.40 -1.20
CA LEU A 8 19.13 1.74 -1.77
C LEU A 8 19.51 0.83 -2.95
N SER A 9 20.39 1.28 -3.87
CA SER A 9 20.85 0.44 -4.97
C SER A 9 21.56 -0.83 -4.46
N LEU A 10 22.43 -0.69 -3.47
CA LEU A 10 23.13 -1.83 -2.85
C LEU A 10 22.16 -2.80 -2.14
N ILE A 11 21.15 -2.25 -1.45
CA ILE A 11 20.11 -3.07 -0.80
C ILE A 11 19.38 -3.92 -1.86
N LEU A 12 18.98 -3.30 -2.96
CA LEU A 12 18.28 -4.00 -4.06
C LEU A 12 19.17 -5.05 -4.74
N GLU A 13 20.48 -4.80 -4.87
CA GLU A 13 21.46 -5.81 -5.34
C GLU A 13 21.57 -7.02 -4.41
N LYS A 14 21.47 -6.79 -3.10
CA LYS A 14 21.42 -7.85 -2.09
C LYS A 14 20.09 -8.58 -2.03
N ASN A 15 19.14 -8.20 -2.87
CA ASN A 15 17.89 -8.93 -3.08
C ASN A 15 17.05 -9.11 -1.81
N PRO A 16 16.58 -8.03 -1.16
CA PRO A 16 15.81 -8.11 0.08
C PRO A 16 14.50 -8.91 -0.13
N THR A 17 14.04 -9.60 0.90
CA THR A 17 12.75 -10.29 0.92
C THR A 17 11.61 -9.35 1.27
N ARG A 18 11.92 -8.31 2.06
CA ARG A 18 10.99 -7.24 2.47
C ARG A 18 11.69 -5.90 2.34
N LEU A 19 10.98 -4.90 1.85
CA LEU A 19 11.50 -3.53 1.74
C LEU A 19 10.35 -2.54 1.89
N ILE A 20 10.56 -1.51 2.70
CA ILE A 20 9.69 -0.33 2.80
C ILE A 20 10.57 0.91 2.76
N VAL A 21 10.27 1.83 1.86
CA VAL A 21 11.04 3.05 1.60
C VAL A 21 10.12 4.26 1.64
N LYS A 22 10.47 5.26 2.47
CA LYS A 22 9.86 6.60 2.47
C LYS A 22 10.85 7.61 1.87
N PRO A 23 10.77 7.94 0.57
CA PRO A 23 11.80 8.74 -0.09
C PRO A 23 11.90 10.17 0.46
N THR A 24 10.75 10.79 0.81
CA THR A 24 10.70 12.16 1.35
C THR A 24 11.48 12.34 2.64
N THR A 25 11.41 11.36 3.54
CA THR A 25 12.15 11.38 4.81
C THR A 25 13.51 10.68 4.70
N LYS A 26 13.82 10.11 3.53
CA LYS A 26 15.01 9.27 3.31
C LYS A 26 15.13 8.15 4.35
N THR A 27 14.02 7.51 4.68
CA THR A 27 13.99 6.38 5.60
C THR A 27 13.67 5.11 4.83
N LEU A 28 14.32 4.02 5.22
CA LEU A 28 14.02 2.69 4.71
C LEU A 28 14.25 1.62 5.77
N ILE A 29 13.52 0.52 5.61
CA ILE A 29 13.72 -0.71 6.35
C ILE A 29 13.70 -1.87 5.35
N ALA A 30 14.72 -2.76 5.44
CA ALA A 30 14.87 -3.90 4.55
C ALA A 30 15.15 -5.17 5.35
N GLY A 31 14.40 -6.23 5.08
CA GLY A 31 14.59 -7.55 5.65
C GLY A 31 15.23 -8.50 4.64
N PHE A 32 16.19 -9.30 5.09
CA PHE A 32 16.93 -10.28 4.28
C PHE A 32 16.75 -11.68 4.83
N GLY A 33 16.63 -12.66 3.93
CA GLY A 33 16.33 -14.03 4.31
C GLY A 33 14.96 -14.16 5.00
N ILE A 34 14.64 -15.33 5.46
CA ILE A 34 13.43 -15.61 6.24
C ILE A 34 13.84 -16.48 7.43
N LYS A 35 13.69 -15.94 8.66
CA LYS A 35 13.92 -16.65 9.92
C LYS A 35 12.66 -17.42 10.33
N LYS A 36 11.50 -16.75 10.25
CA LYS A 36 10.20 -17.33 10.62
C LYS A 36 9.07 -16.62 9.89
N ILE A 37 8.04 -17.36 9.57
CA ILE A 37 6.76 -16.81 9.12
C ILE A 37 5.68 -17.31 10.08
N ILE A 38 4.84 -16.41 10.55
CA ILE A 38 3.66 -16.71 11.35
C ILE A 38 2.45 -16.38 10.49
N LYS A 39 1.61 -17.38 10.19
CA LYS A 39 0.47 -17.30 9.29
C LYS A 39 -0.82 -17.50 10.03
N LEU A 40 -1.85 -16.75 9.67
CA LEU A 40 -3.19 -16.95 10.27
C LEU A 40 -3.69 -18.38 10.04
N SER A 41 -3.42 -18.98 8.88
CA SER A 41 -3.82 -20.35 8.54
C SER A 41 -3.22 -21.45 9.43
N ASP A 42 -2.16 -21.16 10.19
CA ASP A 42 -1.51 -22.10 11.09
C ASP A 42 -2.20 -22.17 12.47
N TYR A 43 -3.24 -21.37 12.74
CA TYR A 43 -3.92 -21.24 14.01
C TYR A 43 -5.43 -21.47 13.89
N ASN A 44 -6.06 -21.92 14.99
CA ASN A 44 -7.50 -22.18 15.01
C ASN A 44 -8.33 -20.90 15.01
N ASN A 45 -7.76 -19.79 15.49
CA ASN A 45 -8.45 -18.52 15.60
C ASN A 45 -7.47 -17.34 15.56
N TYR A 46 -8.02 -16.15 15.35
CA TYR A 46 -7.26 -14.91 15.25
C TYR A 46 -6.53 -14.53 16.55
N PHE A 47 -7.05 -14.92 17.70
CA PHE A 47 -6.42 -14.64 18.99
C PHE A 47 -5.09 -15.38 19.15
N GLU A 48 -5.05 -16.68 18.87
CA GLU A 48 -3.83 -17.50 18.91
C GLU A 48 -2.76 -16.96 17.94
N PHE A 49 -3.19 -16.53 16.76
CA PHE A 49 -2.30 -15.89 15.79
C PHE A 49 -1.69 -14.61 16.35
N LYS A 50 -2.49 -13.68 16.92
CA LYS A 50 -2.03 -12.45 17.58
C LYS A 50 -1.00 -12.75 18.67
N GLU A 51 -1.32 -13.66 19.59
CA GLU A 51 -0.43 -14.07 20.69
C GLU A 51 0.92 -14.59 20.16
N SER A 52 0.89 -15.39 19.09
CA SER A 52 2.12 -15.92 18.49
C SER A 52 2.99 -14.83 17.87
N VAL A 53 2.40 -13.85 17.20
CA VAL A 53 3.12 -12.70 16.64
C VAL A 53 3.71 -11.84 17.78
N ASN A 54 2.90 -11.51 18.80
CA ASN A 54 3.34 -10.70 19.95
C ASN A 54 4.48 -11.38 20.72
N LYS A 55 4.45 -12.70 20.85
CA LYS A 55 5.52 -13.47 21.49
C LYS A 55 6.84 -13.36 20.72
N GLU A 56 6.80 -13.38 19.39
CA GLU A 56 8.00 -13.25 18.55
C GLU A 56 8.58 -11.83 18.61
N LEU A 57 7.73 -10.80 18.72
CA LEU A 57 8.13 -9.38 18.83
C LEU A 57 8.79 -9.05 20.18
N SER A 58 8.91 -10.01 21.12
CA SER A 58 9.12 -9.75 22.55
C SER A 58 10.48 -9.17 22.93
N SER A 59 11.51 -9.10 22.06
CA SER A 59 12.79 -8.56 22.51
C SER A 59 13.49 -7.56 21.59
N ARG A 60 13.55 -7.81 20.31
CA ARG A 60 14.23 -6.92 19.33
C ARG A 60 13.84 -7.20 17.88
N ASP A 61 12.98 -8.17 17.66
CA ASP A 61 12.65 -8.60 16.31
C ASP A 61 11.70 -7.60 15.63
N ILE A 62 11.90 -7.43 14.34
CA ILE A 62 11.04 -6.62 13.48
C ILE A 62 10.22 -7.60 12.66
N GLY A 63 8.89 -7.51 12.80
CA GLY A 63 7.94 -8.28 12.02
C GLY A 63 7.45 -7.47 10.81
N PHE A 64 7.59 -8.01 9.60
CA PHE A 64 6.97 -7.45 8.40
C PHE A 64 5.60 -8.10 8.21
N GLY A 65 4.55 -7.30 8.37
CA GLY A 65 3.15 -7.75 8.25
C GLY A 65 2.58 -7.54 6.85
N SER A 66 1.77 -8.50 6.42
CA SER A 66 0.89 -8.34 5.27
C SER A 66 -0.46 -9.00 5.54
N LEU A 67 -1.54 -8.27 5.29
CA LEU A 67 -2.91 -8.73 5.47
C LEU A 67 -3.71 -8.43 4.20
N PHE A 68 -4.53 -9.37 3.78
CA PHE A 68 -5.41 -9.19 2.63
C PHE A 68 -6.47 -8.13 2.89
N PHE A 69 -7.03 -7.60 1.81
CA PHE A 69 -8.15 -6.66 1.85
C PHE A 69 -9.31 -7.17 2.72
N ASP A 70 -9.57 -8.45 2.67
CA ASP A 70 -10.55 -9.13 3.52
C ASP A 70 -9.98 -10.46 4.02
N ILE A 71 -9.64 -10.51 5.30
CA ILE A 71 -9.06 -11.70 5.94
C ILE A 71 -10.08 -12.80 6.23
N ASP A 72 -11.38 -12.47 6.16
CA ASP A 72 -12.47 -13.44 6.42
C ASP A 72 -12.86 -14.26 5.17
N ILE A 73 -12.29 -13.91 4.02
CA ILE A 73 -12.58 -14.58 2.75
C ILE A 73 -11.56 -15.66 2.46
N ASN A 74 -12.01 -16.89 2.28
CA ASN A 74 -11.19 -17.96 1.74
C ASN A 74 -10.88 -17.67 0.25
N ILE A 75 -9.66 -17.20 -0.04
CA ILE A 75 -9.22 -16.88 -1.38
C ILE A 75 -8.96 -18.18 -2.16
N LYS A 76 -9.69 -18.34 -3.27
CA LYS A 76 -9.55 -19.48 -4.18
C LYS A 76 -8.63 -19.18 -5.38
N SER A 77 -8.25 -17.94 -5.55
CA SER A 77 -7.46 -17.50 -6.70
C SER A 77 -6.04 -18.05 -6.63
N LYS A 78 -5.59 -18.68 -7.73
CA LYS A 78 -4.19 -19.10 -7.91
C LYS A 78 -3.20 -17.91 -7.95
N LEU A 79 -3.71 -16.69 -8.10
CA LEU A 79 -2.90 -15.48 -8.11
C LEU A 79 -2.17 -15.29 -6.77
N TRP A 80 -2.89 -15.48 -5.67
CA TRP A 80 -2.41 -15.24 -4.30
C TRP A 80 -1.86 -16.48 -3.58
N LYS A 81 -1.63 -17.59 -4.30
CA LYS A 81 -1.23 -18.90 -3.72
C LYS A 81 0.04 -18.86 -2.86
N ASP A 82 0.92 -17.89 -3.09
CA ASP A 82 2.19 -17.74 -2.37
C ASP A 82 2.08 -16.81 -1.16
N PHE A 83 0.98 -16.08 -1.01
CA PHE A 83 0.67 -15.19 0.11
C PHE A 83 -0.48 -15.72 0.93
N GLU A 84 -0.52 -15.35 2.21
CA GLU A 84 -1.56 -15.75 3.15
C GLU A 84 -2.52 -14.60 3.48
N GLN A 85 -3.71 -14.93 4.00
CA GLN A 85 -4.72 -13.94 4.40
C GLN A 85 -4.18 -12.93 5.41
N ALA A 86 -3.38 -13.39 6.36
CA ALA A 86 -2.58 -12.57 7.25
C ALA A 86 -1.29 -13.31 7.58
N GLU A 87 -0.15 -12.64 7.44
CA GLU A 87 1.15 -13.19 7.80
C GLU A 87 2.08 -12.14 8.37
N PHE A 88 2.96 -12.58 9.28
CA PHE A 88 4.10 -11.79 9.75
C PHE A 88 5.38 -12.55 9.47
N THR A 89 6.30 -11.89 8.75
CA THR A 89 7.61 -12.44 8.40
C THR A 89 8.67 -11.79 9.26
N PHE A 90 9.44 -12.62 9.98
CA PHE A 90 10.65 -12.27 10.70
C PHE A 90 11.83 -12.69 9.84
N THR A 91 12.77 -11.77 9.60
CA THR A 91 13.89 -11.99 8.68
C THR A 91 15.19 -12.30 9.44
N ASN A 92 16.17 -12.94 8.76
CA ASN A 92 17.45 -13.27 9.38
C ASN A 92 18.26 -12.03 9.74
N SER A 93 18.14 -10.98 8.91
CA SER A 93 18.81 -9.70 9.12
C SER A 93 17.88 -8.56 8.73
N VAL A 94 17.94 -7.46 9.46
CA VAL A 94 17.22 -6.23 9.15
C VAL A 94 18.20 -5.07 9.03
N LEU A 95 18.10 -4.33 7.94
CA LEU A 95 18.81 -3.09 7.71
C LEU A 95 17.84 -1.92 7.79
N ARG A 96 18.20 -0.91 8.58
CA ARG A 96 17.46 0.36 8.67
C ARG A 96 18.38 1.51 8.27
N TYR A 97 17.86 2.42 7.48
CA TYR A 97 18.48 3.71 7.20
C TYR A 97 17.51 4.81 7.59
N GLU A 98 17.94 5.65 8.51
CA GLU A 98 17.15 6.75 9.05
C GLU A 98 18.09 7.84 9.58
N ASN A 99 17.73 9.12 9.41
CA ASN A 99 18.52 10.27 9.88
C ASN A 99 19.98 10.22 9.40
N ASN A 100 20.21 9.78 8.15
CA ASN A 100 21.53 9.56 7.56
C ASN A 100 22.40 8.51 8.30
N ASN A 101 21.78 7.68 9.11
CA ASN A 101 22.45 6.60 9.83
C ASN A 101 22.00 5.23 9.30
N LEU A 102 22.95 4.34 9.06
CA LEU A 102 22.72 2.96 8.67
C LEU A 102 22.92 2.07 9.90
N SER A 103 21.89 1.32 10.26
CA SER A 103 21.94 0.31 11.31
C SER A 103 21.55 -1.06 10.80
N ILE A 104 22.16 -2.10 11.35
CA ILE A 104 21.88 -3.50 10.99
C ILE A 104 21.62 -4.26 12.27
N VAL A 105 20.44 -4.90 12.32
CA VAL A 105 19.98 -5.75 13.42
C VAL A 105 20.05 -7.20 12.94
N ASP A 106 20.53 -8.10 13.81
CA ASP A 106 20.65 -9.54 13.54
C ASP A 106 21.35 -9.83 12.20
N ASP A 107 22.66 -9.55 12.15
CA ASP A 107 23.47 -9.64 10.93
C ASP A 107 23.88 -11.09 10.57
N ASN A 108 22.88 -11.95 10.34
CA ASN A 108 23.11 -13.33 9.94
C ASN A 108 23.49 -13.51 8.46
N ASP A 109 23.31 -12.46 7.66
CA ASP A 109 23.60 -12.44 6.21
C ASP A 109 24.90 -11.70 5.87
N ASN A 110 25.76 -11.41 6.87
CA ASN A 110 27.01 -10.65 6.74
C ASN A 110 26.84 -9.26 6.06
N LEU A 111 25.75 -8.59 6.36
CA LEU A 111 25.43 -7.29 5.77
C LEU A 111 26.42 -6.21 6.20
N LYS A 112 26.90 -6.24 7.48
CA LYS A 112 27.91 -5.28 7.97
C LYS A 112 29.17 -5.28 7.12
N SER A 113 29.68 -6.47 6.79
CA SER A 113 30.85 -6.64 5.92
C SER A 113 30.60 -6.11 4.51
N TYR A 114 29.41 -6.34 3.96
CA TYR A 114 29.04 -5.87 2.63
C TYR A 114 28.91 -4.34 2.57
N PHE A 115 28.23 -3.74 3.55
CA PHE A 115 28.00 -2.30 3.59
C PHE A 115 29.19 -1.49 4.14
N SER A 116 30.16 -2.09 4.86
CA SER A 116 31.38 -1.39 5.30
C SER A 116 32.31 -1.01 4.15
N ASN A 117 32.21 -1.70 3.00
CA ASN A 117 32.98 -1.41 1.78
C ASN A 117 32.31 -0.39 0.85
N PHE A 118 31.52 0.52 1.39
CA PHE A 118 30.64 1.46 0.69
C PHE A 118 31.35 2.45 -0.27
N SER A 119 32.67 2.53 -0.28
CA SER A 119 33.45 3.46 -1.10
C SER A 119 33.65 3.03 -2.57
N LYS A 120 33.18 1.83 -2.96
CA LYS A 120 33.33 1.35 -4.35
C LYS A 120 32.27 1.95 -5.27
N SER A 121 32.72 2.41 -6.43
CA SER A 121 31.87 2.97 -7.51
C SER A 121 30.76 2.00 -7.91
N ILE A 122 29.51 2.47 -7.83
CA ILE A 122 28.33 1.72 -8.30
C ILE A 122 28.18 2.02 -9.80
N ASP A 123 28.14 0.97 -10.59
CA ASP A 123 27.89 1.05 -12.03
C ASP A 123 26.40 1.34 -12.25
N ASN A 124 26.09 2.49 -12.90
CA ASN A 124 24.75 3.01 -13.08
C ASN A 124 24.19 2.74 -14.49
N ASN A 125 24.47 1.61 -15.07
CA ASN A 125 23.86 1.24 -16.33
C ASN A 125 22.35 0.93 -16.15
N ARG A 126 21.52 1.98 -16.13
CA ARG A 126 20.04 1.84 -16.18
C ARG A 126 19.64 1.58 -17.63
N VAL A 127 19.30 0.34 -17.93
CA VAL A 127 18.63 0.00 -19.18
C VAL A 127 17.19 0.50 -19.08
N LYS A 128 16.81 1.43 -19.97
CA LYS A 128 15.45 1.98 -20.04
C LYS A 128 14.70 1.35 -21.21
N SER A 129 14.38 0.09 -21.16
CA SER A 129 13.34 -0.44 -22.02
C SER A 129 12.03 -0.47 -21.23
N LYS A 130 10.99 0.17 -21.73
CA LYS A 130 9.66 0.15 -21.13
C LYS A 130 8.79 -0.81 -21.91
N SER A 131 8.14 -1.72 -21.22
CA SER A 131 7.10 -2.53 -21.84
C SER A 131 5.90 -1.65 -22.22
N PRO A 132 5.47 -1.62 -23.49
CA PRO A 132 4.29 -0.85 -23.91
C PRO A 132 3.03 -1.56 -23.46
N LEU A 133 2.50 -1.16 -22.30
CA LEU A 133 1.26 -1.71 -21.80
C LEU A 133 0.06 -1.35 -22.70
N LYS A 134 -0.71 -2.35 -23.12
CA LYS A 134 -1.85 -2.19 -24.04
C LYS A 134 -2.98 -1.38 -23.39
N ARG A 135 -3.54 -0.42 -24.13
CA ARG A 135 -4.78 0.27 -23.72
C ARG A 135 -5.95 -0.70 -23.75
N ASN A 136 -6.58 -0.97 -22.61
CA ASN A 136 -7.82 -1.73 -22.53
C ASN A 136 -9.04 -0.83 -22.67
N LYS A 137 -10.12 -1.40 -23.19
CA LYS A 137 -11.41 -0.69 -23.35
C LYS A 137 -12.21 -0.55 -22.05
N HIS A 138 -11.77 -1.17 -20.94
CA HIS A 138 -12.43 -1.15 -19.61
C HIS A 138 -13.93 -1.51 -19.62
N GLU A 139 -14.38 -2.31 -20.58
CA GLU A 139 -15.83 -2.59 -20.75
C GLU A 139 -16.43 -3.32 -19.53
N GLN A 140 -15.72 -4.31 -18.99
CA GLN A 140 -16.19 -5.03 -17.79
C GLN A 140 -16.24 -4.11 -16.58
N TRP A 141 -15.24 -3.24 -16.42
CA TRP A 141 -15.18 -2.28 -15.33
C TRP A 141 -16.27 -1.21 -15.45
N LYS A 142 -16.57 -0.69 -16.66
CA LYS A 142 -17.69 0.22 -16.89
C LYS A 142 -19.03 -0.39 -16.45
N ASN A 143 -19.25 -1.65 -16.79
CA ASN A 143 -20.46 -2.36 -16.38
C ASN A 143 -20.56 -2.49 -14.86
N LEU A 144 -19.41 -2.73 -14.18
CA LEU A 144 -19.36 -2.75 -12.72
C LEU A 144 -19.65 -1.37 -12.11
N VAL A 145 -19.15 -0.29 -12.69
CA VAL A 145 -19.45 1.09 -12.25
C VAL A 145 -20.95 1.38 -12.36
N GLU A 146 -21.58 1.06 -13.48
CA GLU A 146 -23.03 1.26 -13.64
C GLU A 146 -23.84 0.41 -12.64
N LYS A 147 -23.39 -0.83 -12.36
CA LYS A 147 -23.99 -1.70 -11.36
C LYS A 147 -23.84 -1.11 -9.96
N ALA A 148 -22.67 -0.59 -9.62
CA ALA A 148 -22.40 0.08 -8.34
C ALA A 148 -23.29 1.33 -8.16
N LYS A 149 -23.42 2.17 -9.17
CA LYS A 149 -24.32 3.33 -9.16
C LYS A 149 -25.77 2.94 -8.94
N LYS A 150 -26.24 1.88 -9.61
CA LYS A 150 -27.59 1.35 -9.41
C LYS A 150 -27.81 0.87 -7.98
N GLU A 151 -26.82 0.18 -7.42
CA GLU A 151 -26.87 -0.29 -6.03
C GLU A 151 -26.94 0.88 -5.04
N ILE A 152 -26.06 1.88 -5.20
CA ILE A 152 -26.03 3.09 -4.36
C ILE A 152 -27.37 3.81 -4.39
N ASN A 153 -28.04 3.88 -5.55
CA ASN A 153 -29.35 4.53 -5.66
C ASN A 153 -30.50 3.76 -4.99
N ASN A 154 -30.35 2.45 -4.76
CA ASN A 154 -31.43 1.56 -4.31
C ASN A 154 -31.18 0.90 -2.94
N SER A 155 -30.05 1.18 -2.29
CA SER A 155 -29.66 0.55 -1.02
C SER A 155 -29.14 1.58 -0.01
N VAL A 156 -28.58 1.08 1.11
CA VAL A 156 -27.93 1.90 2.16
C VAL A 156 -26.49 2.31 1.78
N LEU A 157 -25.98 1.82 0.65
CA LEU A 157 -24.62 2.12 0.21
C LEU A 157 -24.54 3.56 -0.33
N GLU A 158 -23.58 4.31 0.16
CA GLU A 158 -23.31 5.68 -0.28
C GLU A 158 -22.09 5.75 -1.20
N LYS A 159 -21.15 4.79 -1.04
CA LYS A 159 -19.92 4.69 -1.82
C LYS A 159 -19.53 3.23 -2.00
N ILE A 160 -19.03 2.88 -3.18
CA ILE A 160 -18.43 1.57 -3.46
C ILE A 160 -17.11 1.79 -4.21
N VAL A 161 -16.02 1.19 -3.75
CA VAL A 161 -14.75 1.19 -4.49
C VAL A 161 -14.78 0.03 -5.48
N VAL A 162 -14.75 0.34 -6.77
CA VAL A 162 -14.78 -0.64 -7.87
C VAL A 162 -13.39 -0.78 -8.47
N ALA A 163 -12.86 -2.00 -8.49
CA ALA A 163 -11.51 -2.26 -8.93
C ALA A 163 -11.43 -3.03 -10.25
N GLU A 164 -10.31 -2.90 -10.93
CA GLU A 164 -9.90 -3.64 -12.12
C GLU A 164 -8.52 -4.24 -11.95
N MET A 165 -8.31 -5.40 -12.54
CA MET A 165 -7.05 -6.11 -12.61
C MET A 165 -6.60 -6.20 -14.06
N LYS A 166 -5.32 -5.90 -14.33
CA LYS A 166 -4.69 -6.07 -15.65
C LYS A 166 -3.57 -7.08 -15.57
N LYS A 167 -3.55 -8.00 -16.52
CA LYS A 167 -2.58 -9.08 -16.61
C LYS A 167 -1.79 -8.95 -17.89
N GLU A 168 -0.47 -9.08 -17.81
CA GLU A 168 0.46 -9.05 -18.93
C GLU A 168 1.59 -10.06 -18.73
N TYR A 169 2.30 -10.40 -19.81
CA TYR A 169 3.45 -11.29 -19.78
C TYR A 169 4.72 -10.47 -20.00
N ILE A 170 5.73 -10.71 -19.17
CA ILE A 170 7.02 -10.02 -19.18
C ILE A 170 8.12 -11.05 -18.96
N ASP A 171 8.99 -11.23 -19.96
CA ASP A 171 9.99 -12.30 -19.91
C ASP A 171 11.19 -11.97 -19.01
N ASN A 172 11.69 -10.74 -19.07
CA ASN A 172 12.90 -10.32 -18.36
C ASN A 172 12.59 -9.13 -17.42
N PHE A 173 11.76 -9.36 -16.40
CA PHE A 173 11.38 -8.32 -15.45
C PHE A 173 12.57 -7.85 -14.60
N ASP A 174 12.92 -6.57 -14.72
CA ASP A 174 13.94 -5.93 -13.88
C ASP A 174 13.32 -5.28 -12.62
N LEU A 175 13.29 -6.04 -11.56
CA LEU A 175 12.78 -5.58 -10.27
C LEU A 175 13.56 -4.39 -9.72
N LYS A 176 14.91 -4.41 -9.79
CA LYS A 176 15.76 -3.35 -9.24
C LYS A 176 15.46 -2.02 -9.92
N SER A 177 15.51 -1.99 -11.24
CA SER A 177 15.22 -0.78 -12.00
C SER A 177 13.78 -0.31 -11.82
N THR A 178 12.81 -1.23 -11.73
CA THR A 178 11.40 -0.92 -11.44
C THR A 178 11.22 -0.23 -10.09
N ILE A 179 11.82 -0.75 -9.01
CA ILE A 179 11.72 -0.14 -7.66
C ILE A 179 12.39 1.23 -7.64
N LEU A 180 13.56 1.38 -8.27
CA LEU A 180 14.25 2.67 -8.35
C LEU A 180 13.44 3.71 -9.13
N ASP A 181 12.81 3.33 -10.24
CA ASP A 181 11.96 4.21 -11.04
C ASP A 181 10.69 4.64 -10.27
N LEU A 182 10.07 3.73 -9.51
CA LEU A 182 8.95 4.05 -8.62
C LEU A 182 9.33 5.10 -7.57
N ILE A 183 10.47 4.93 -6.92
CA ILE A 183 10.96 5.86 -5.89
C ILE A 183 11.28 7.24 -6.49
N GLU A 184 11.90 7.28 -7.67
CA GLU A 184 12.24 8.52 -8.37
C GLU A 184 10.98 9.27 -8.82
N LYS A 185 10.00 8.57 -9.40
CA LYS A 185 8.77 9.18 -9.91
C LYS A 185 7.77 9.56 -8.83
N TYR A 186 7.71 8.80 -7.74
CA TYR A 186 6.71 8.98 -6.68
C TYR A 186 7.34 9.22 -5.30
N PRO A 187 8.17 10.27 -5.14
CA PRO A 187 8.90 10.53 -3.89
C PRO A 187 7.96 10.78 -2.69
N ASN A 188 6.73 11.22 -2.92
CA ASN A 188 5.70 11.46 -1.89
C ASN A 188 4.89 10.20 -1.52
N CYS A 189 5.30 9.02 -2.02
CA CYS A 189 4.68 7.74 -1.73
C CYS A 189 5.64 6.86 -0.94
N THR A 190 5.08 5.87 -0.22
CA THR A 190 5.86 4.80 0.39
C THR A 190 6.00 3.66 -0.59
N THR A 191 7.22 3.37 -1.03
CA THR A 191 7.52 2.24 -1.92
C THR A 191 7.78 0.98 -1.11
N TYR A 192 7.22 -0.14 -1.53
CA TYR A 192 7.34 -1.41 -0.82
C TYR A 192 7.58 -2.59 -1.75
N LEU A 193 8.17 -3.65 -1.16
CA LEU A 193 8.49 -4.90 -1.82
C LEU A 193 8.31 -6.07 -0.84
N TYR A 194 7.52 -7.05 -1.24
CA TYR A 194 7.27 -8.30 -0.52
C TYR A 194 7.51 -9.48 -1.46
N LYS A 195 8.50 -10.32 -1.14
CA LYS A 195 8.79 -11.55 -1.90
C LYS A 195 8.34 -12.76 -1.11
N MET A 196 7.66 -13.67 -1.78
CA MET A 196 7.24 -14.95 -1.22
C MET A 196 7.30 -16.02 -2.31
N LYS A 197 8.18 -17.02 -2.13
CA LYS A 197 8.39 -18.09 -3.11
C LYS A 197 8.65 -17.51 -4.52
N ASP A 198 7.76 -17.81 -5.46
CA ASP A 198 7.87 -17.41 -6.87
C ASP A 198 7.21 -16.06 -7.17
N SER A 199 6.56 -15.47 -6.20
CA SER A 199 5.78 -14.24 -6.35
C SER A 199 6.44 -13.04 -5.68
N ILE A 200 6.37 -11.90 -6.36
CA ILE A 200 6.90 -10.60 -5.92
C ILE A 200 5.76 -9.60 -5.96
N PHE A 201 5.35 -9.11 -4.80
CA PHE A 201 4.35 -8.05 -4.68
C PHE A 201 5.04 -6.73 -4.35
N PHE A 202 4.78 -5.68 -5.13
CA PHE A 202 5.46 -4.39 -4.99
C PHE A 202 4.56 -3.25 -5.43
N GLY A 203 4.90 -2.04 -4.98
CA GLY A 203 4.15 -0.84 -5.33
C GLY A 203 4.67 0.42 -4.67
N SER A 204 3.99 1.55 -4.93
CA SER A 204 4.30 2.85 -4.35
C SER A 204 3.02 3.55 -3.92
N THR A 205 2.66 3.40 -2.64
CA THR A 205 1.38 3.84 -2.10
C THR A 205 1.43 5.26 -1.54
N PRO A 206 0.42 6.10 -1.83
CA PRO A 206 0.27 7.39 -1.19
C PRO A 206 -0.42 7.32 0.17
N GLU A 207 -1.01 6.17 0.57
CA GLU A 207 -1.95 6.06 1.68
C GLU A 207 -1.34 5.30 2.85
N MET A 208 -1.20 6.00 3.98
CA MET A 208 -0.82 5.45 5.27
C MET A 208 -2.10 5.04 6.01
N ILE A 209 -2.20 3.77 6.43
CA ILE A 209 -3.27 3.32 7.31
C ILE A 209 -3.04 3.92 8.69
N PHE A 210 -1.85 3.68 9.26
CA PHE A 210 -1.41 4.33 10.49
C PHE A 210 0.11 4.24 10.68
N GLU A 211 0.61 5.14 11.51
CA GLU A 211 1.94 5.13 12.11
C GLU A 211 1.75 5.30 13.62
N TYR A 212 2.30 4.39 14.41
CA TYR A 212 2.33 4.50 15.87
C TYR A 212 3.76 4.60 16.34
N THR A 213 4.05 5.63 17.10
CA THR A 213 5.35 5.86 17.74
C THR A 213 5.19 6.82 18.93
N ASN A 214 5.97 6.60 20.00
CA ASN A 214 5.96 7.47 21.19
C ASN A 214 4.55 7.73 21.75
N ASN A 215 3.71 6.71 21.82
CA ASN A 215 2.32 6.79 22.31
C ASN A 215 1.41 7.69 21.45
N VAL A 216 1.77 7.98 20.22
CA VAL A 216 0.95 8.73 19.28
C VAL A 216 0.61 7.86 18.08
N LEU A 217 -0.68 7.64 17.87
CA LEU A 217 -1.21 7.06 16.65
C LEU A 217 -1.51 8.17 15.65
N LYS A 218 -0.91 8.08 14.48
CA LYS A 218 -1.13 8.96 13.33
C LYS A 218 -1.80 8.20 12.22
N THR A 219 -2.77 8.80 11.57
CA THR A 219 -3.43 8.28 10.37
C THR A 219 -3.78 9.43 9.44
N GLU A 220 -4.29 9.12 8.26
CA GLU A 220 -4.70 10.14 7.29
C GLU A 220 -5.99 9.72 6.57
N ALA A 221 -6.87 10.68 6.34
CA ALA A 221 -8.00 10.52 5.42
C ALA A 221 -7.56 11.01 4.04
N ILE A 222 -7.58 10.12 3.05
CA ILE A 222 -7.30 10.44 1.64
C ILE A 222 -8.49 10.00 0.80
N ALA A 223 -9.22 10.97 0.24
CA ALA A 223 -10.33 10.72 -0.68
C ALA A 223 -10.64 11.99 -1.48
N GLY A 224 -11.40 11.84 -2.55
CA GLY A 224 -11.57 12.90 -3.54
C GLY A 224 -10.32 13.05 -4.39
N SER A 225 -10.40 12.68 -5.65
CA SER A 225 -9.24 12.60 -6.55
C SER A 225 -9.49 13.37 -7.83
N ILE A 226 -8.46 14.06 -8.33
CA ILE A 226 -8.45 14.65 -9.66
C ILE A 226 -7.13 14.35 -10.36
N PRO A 227 -7.12 14.06 -11.68
CA PRO A 227 -5.88 13.90 -12.44
C PRO A 227 -5.00 15.14 -12.33
N ASN A 228 -3.70 14.95 -12.13
CA ASN A 228 -2.71 16.01 -12.16
C ASN A 228 -2.27 16.25 -13.61
N LYS A 229 -2.56 17.43 -14.15
CA LYS A 229 -2.17 17.87 -15.50
C LYS A 229 -1.07 18.94 -15.47
N GLY A 230 -0.37 19.09 -14.34
CA GLY A 230 0.68 20.08 -14.15
C GLY A 230 0.17 21.48 -13.77
N GLU A 231 -1.08 21.58 -13.29
CA GLU A 231 -1.69 22.83 -12.89
C GLU A 231 -1.05 23.43 -11.64
N LYS A 232 -1.18 24.76 -11.50
CA LYS A 232 -0.76 25.48 -10.30
C LYS A 232 -1.64 25.11 -9.09
N THR A 233 -1.09 25.26 -7.89
CA THR A 233 -1.77 24.88 -6.64
C THR A 233 -3.15 25.51 -6.49
N GLU A 234 -3.27 26.79 -6.85
CA GLU A 234 -4.54 27.53 -6.73
C GLU A 234 -5.62 27.01 -7.70
N GLU A 235 -5.23 26.59 -8.91
CA GLU A 235 -6.15 25.98 -9.87
C GLU A 235 -6.61 24.61 -9.39
N ILE A 236 -5.70 23.82 -8.79
CA ILE A 236 -6.02 22.53 -8.19
C ILE A 236 -7.01 22.72 -7.03
N LYS A 237 -6.77 23.69 -6.13
CA LYS A 237 -7.68 23.99 -5.01
C LYS A 237 -9.09 24.33 -5.50
N ARG A 238 -9.22 25.20 -6.51
CA ARG A 238 -10.52 25.56 -7.11
C ARG A 238 -11.27 24.36 -7.67
N LYS A 239 -10.56 23.39 -8.26
CA LYS A 239 -11.21 22.14 -8.73
C LYS A 239 -11.74 21.29 -7.61
N PHE A 240 -11.11 21.34 -6.42
CA PHE A 240 -11.57 20.68 -5.21
C PHE A 240 -12.68 21.44 -4.47
N GLU A 241 -13.05 22.64 -4.86
CA GLU A 241 -14.26 23.34 -4.35
C GLU A 241 -15.55 22.63 -4.79
N ASN A 242 -15.45 21.58 -5.60
CA ASN A 242 -16.56 20.70 -5.93
C ASN A 242 -17.07 19.97 -4.69
N THR A 243 -18.33 20.17 -4.36
CA THR A 243 -19.00 19.59 -3.19
C THR A 243 -18.92 18.08 -3.10
N THR A 244 -19.04 17.38 -4.22
CA THR A 244 -19.00 15.89 -4.28
C THR A 244 -17.66 15.33 -3.81
N LEU A 245 -16.53 15.94 -4.19
CA LEU A 245 -15.19 15.50 -3.76
C LEU A 245 -14.95 15.79 -2.27
N ILE A 246 -15.48 16.90 -1.78
CA ILE A 246 -15.42 17.24 -0.35
C ILE A 246 -16.27 16.28 0.47
N GLU A 247 -17.46 15.93 0.01
CA GLU A 247 -18.35 14.96 0.65
C GLU A 247 -17.72 13.57 0.69
N GLU A 248 -17.09 13.14 -0.42
CA GLU A 248 -16.33 11.88 -0.46
C GLU A 248 -15.23 11.85 0.60
N HIS A 249 -14.46 12.95 0.74
CA HIS A 249 -13.43 13.07 1.75
C HIS A 249 -14.01 13.06 3.18
N LYS A 250 -15.12 13.74 3.40
CA LYS A 250 -15.80 13.82 4.68
C LYS A 250 -16.22 12.43 5.18
N ILE A 251 -16.80 11.59 4.33
CA ILE A 251 -17.17 10.21 4.68
C ILE A 251 -15.96 9.44 5.25
N VAL A 252 -14.79 9.55 4.61
CA VAL A 252 -13.57 8.87 5.05
C VAL A 252 -13.06 9.45 6.37
N SER A 253 -12.98 10.76 6.47
CA SER A 253 -12.47 11.47 7.65
C SER A 253 -13.34 11.20 8.90
N GLU A 254 -14.66 11.33 8.80
CA GLU A 254 -15.59 11.06 9.89
C GLU A 254 -15.59 9.58 10.31
N TYR A 255 -15.45 8.66 9.35
CA TYR A 255 -15.30 7.25 9.65
C TYR A 255 -14.06 7.00 10.51
N ILE A 256 -12.90 7.52 10.12
CA ILE A 256 -11.64 7.34 10.85
C ILE A 256 -11.76 7.93 12.27
N GLU A 257 -12.25 9.15 12.41
CA GLU A 257 -12.47 9.78 13.72
C GLU A 257 -13.38 8.94 14.61
N LYS A 258 -14.49 8.42 14.06
CA LYS A 258 -15.41 7.53 14.79
C LYS A 258 -14.75 6.21 15.24
N GLN A 259 -13.84 5.65 14.43
CA GLN A 259 -13.11 4.45 14.84
C GLN A 259 -12.12 4.76 15.97
N LEU A 260 -11.39 5.87 15.89
CA LEU A 260 -10.41 6.26 16.91
C LEU A 260 -11.05 6.56 18.26
N LEU A 261 -12.28 7.08 18.29
CA LEU A 261 -13.05 7.29 19.52
C LEU A 261 -13.40 6.00 20.26
N LYS A 262 -13.29 4.82 19.63
CA LYS A 262 -13.53 3.53 20.30
C LYS A 262 -12.35 3.09 21.18
N ILE A 263 -11.13 3.53 20.83
CA ILE A 263 -9.88 3.09 21.47
C ILE A 263 -9.21 4.21 22.30
N SER A 264 -9.68 5.43 22.19
CA SER A 264 -9.13 6.54 22.96
C SER A 264 -10.21 7.53 23.36
N SER A 265 -10.18 7.96 24.63
CA SER A 265 -10.93 9.12 25.13
C SER A 265 -10.16 10.44 24.96
N ASN A 266 -8.92 10.40 24.50
CA ASN A 266 -8.10 11.57 24.29
C ASN A 266 -8.61 12.40 23.10
N LYS A 267 -8.31 13.70 23.12
CA LYS A 267 -8.69 14.61 22.06
C LYS A 267 -8.01 14.22 20.74
N ILE A 268 -8.81 13.94 19.72
CA ILE A 268 -8.33 13.74 18.35
C ILE A 268 -7.91 15.11 17.79
N ARG A 269 -6.70 15.17 17.23
CA ARG A 269 -6.19 16.34 16.49
C ARG A 269 -6.31 16.04 15.00
N LYS A 270 -7.00 16.91 14.28
CA LYS A 270 -7.15 16.83 12.82
C LYS A 270 -6.62 18.09 12.17
N SER A 271 -5.82 17.96 11.11
CA SER A 271 -5.37 19.09 10.30
C SER A 271 -6.52 19.68 9.48
N ASP A 272 -6.33 20.89 8.98
CA ASP A 272 -7.15 21.43 7.91
C ASP A 272 -7.07 20.55 6.66
N LEU A 273 -8.04 20.73 5.76
CA LEU A 273 -8.09 20.03 4.49
C LEU A 273 -6.98 20.54 3.57
N GLU A 274 -6.10 19.64 3.14
CA GLU A 274 -4.94 19.90 2.28
C GLU A 274 -5.06 19.16 0.95
N VAL A 275 -4.26 19.61 -0.04
CA VAL A 275 -4.09 18.87 -1.31
C VAL A 275 -2.79 18.09 -1.26
N LYS A 276 -2.89 16.76 -1.26
CA LYS A 276 -1.75 15.84 -1.46
C LYS A 276 -1.46 15.72 -2.95
N LYS A 277 -0.38 16.36 -3.40
CA LYS A 277 0.04 16.32 -4.81
C LYS A 277 0.89 15.09 -5.09
N LEU A 278 0.50 14.33 -6.10
CA LEU A 278 1.30 13.27 -6.69
C LEU A 278 1.56 13.57 -8.17
N ASN A 279 2.50 12.88 -8.80
CA ASN A 279 2.87 13.18 -10.18
C ASN A 279 1.72 13.05 -11.19
N ASN A 280 0.81 12.11 -10.98
CA ASN A 280 -0.27 11.79 -11.92
C ASN A 280 -1.68 12.10 -11.40
N ILE A 281 -1.84 12.35 -10.10
CA ILE A 281 -3.13 12.56 -9.46
C ILE A 281 -2.96 13.43 -8.21
N ASN A 282 -3.96 14.23 -7.90
CA ASN A 282 -4.05 15.00 -6.65
C ASN A 282 -5.19 14.45 -5.81
N HIS A 283 -5.02 14.43 -4.48
CA HIS A 283 -6.03 13.98 -3.52
C HIS A 283 -6.31 15.04 -2.47
N LEU A 284 -7.50 15.04 -1.91
CA LEU A 284 -7.77 15.71 -0.65
C LEU A 284 -7.23 14.87 0.50
N GLN A 285 -6.61 15.52 1.48
CA GLN A 285 -5.99 14.88 2.64
C GLN A 285 -6.29 15.65 3.93
N SER A 286 -6.59 14.93 5.01
CA SER A 286 -6.52 15.43 6.39
C SER A 286 -5.68 14.47 7.22
N LYS A 287 -4.73 15.00 7.99
CA LYS A 287 -3.92 14.24 8.93
C LYS A 287 -4.65 14.18 10.28
N ILE A 288 -4.64 13.02 10.90
CA ILE A 288 -5.36 12.76 12.14
C ILE A 288 -4.39 12.12 13.13
N GLU A 289 -4.36 12.62 14.36
CA GLU A 289 -3.49 12.15 15.43
C GLU A 289 -4.26 11.99 16.72
N VAL A 290 -3.92 10.95 17.49
CA VAL A 290 -4.47 10.71 18.83
C VAL A 290 -3.44 10.06 19.73
N GLU A 291 -3.43 10.41 21.02
CA GLU A 291 -2.57 9.77 22.01
C GLU A 291 -3.19 8.46 22.48
N ILE A 292 -2.42 7.36 22.36
CA ILE A 292 -2.81 6.00 22.78
C ILE A 292 -1.61 5.37 23.47
N LYS A 293 -1.79 4.83 24.67
CA LYS A 293 -0.68 4.32 25.48
C LYS A 293 -0.08 3.01 24.97
N ASP A 294 -0.93 2.13 24.43
CA ASP A 294 -0.52 0.77 24.07
C ASP A 294 -0.44 0.60 22.55
N ASN A 295 0.60 -0.08 22.07
CA ASN A 295 0.78 -0.41 20.66
C ASN A 295 0.01 -1.71 20.31
N ASP A 296 -1.32 -1.68 20.35
CA ASP A 296 -2.11 -2.78 19.79
C ASP A 296 -2.34 -2.54 18.27
N PHE A 297 -1.28 -2.78 17.49
CA PHE A 297 -1.32 -2.62 16.03
C PHE A 297 -2.37 -3.51 15.35
N PHE A 298 -2.73 -4.66 15.94
CA PHE A 298 -3.81 -5.50 15.44
C PHE A 298 -5.17 -4.81 15.57
N GLU A 299 -5.42 -4.16 16.71
CA GLU A 299 -6.63 -3.37 16.91
C GLU A 299 -6.65 -2.16 15.95
N PHE A 300 -5.51 -1.48 15.77
CA PHE A 300 -5.42 -0.36 14.83
C PHE A 300 -5.72 -0.80 13.40
N ILE A 301 -5.20 -1.95 12.94
CA ILE A 301 -5.53 -2.52 11.64
C ILE A 301 -7.03 -2.82 11.57
N ALA A 302 -7.59 -3.52 12.55
CA ALA A 302 -8.99 -3.94 12.55
C ALA A 302 -9.97 -2.76 12.51
N LEU A 303 -9.62 -1.62 13.12
CA LEU A 303 -10.47 -0.43 13.15
C LEU A 303 -10.33 0.43 11.89
N LEU A 304 -9.11 0.57 11.36
CA LEU A 304 -8.80 1.53 10.31
C LEU A 304 -8.78 0.90 8.91
N HIS A 305 -8.74 -0.44 8.82
CA HIS A 305 -8.61 -1.15 7.54
C HIS A 305 -9.66 -2.28 7.38
N PRO A 306 -10.30 -2.37 6.19
CA PRO A 306 -10.29 -1.36 5.14
C PRO A 306 -11.12 -0.12 5.48
N SER A 307 -10.62 1.05 5.10
CA SER A 307 -11.37 2.31 5.22
C SER A 307 -12.43 2.46 4.12
N PRO A 308 -13.35 3.43 4.22
CA PRO A 308 -14.24 3.77 3.10
C PRO A 308 -13.51 4.24 1.83
N ALA A 309 -12.24 4.66 1.93
CA ALA A 309 -11.42 4.98 0.77
C ALA A 309 -11.03 3.73 -0.04
N LEU A 310 -10.97 2.54 0.60
CA LEU A 310 -10.54 1.28 0.02
C LEU A 310 -11.71 0.34 -0.32
N ALA A 311 -12.76 0.34 0.49
CA ALA A 311 -13.92 -0.54 0.31
C ALA A 311 -15.16 0.21 -0.21
N GLY A 312 -15.52 1.30 0.44
CA GLY A 312 -16.78 2.04 0.28
C GLY A 312 -17.49 2.22 1.61
N PHE A 313 -18.71 2.75 1.59
CA PHE A 313 -19.45 3.06 2.81
C PHE A 313 -20.95 2.74 2.67
N PRO A 314 -21.57 2.11 3.67
CA PRO A 314 -20.96 1.48 4.86
C PRO A 314 -20.01 0.33 4.50
N VAL A 315 -18.91 0.19 5.25
CA VAL A 315 -17.78 -0.68 4.89
C VAL A 315 -18.18 -2.15 4.71
N ASN A 316 -18.97 -2.70 5.64
CA ASN A 316 -19.34 -4.13 5.60
C ASN A 316 -20.23 -4.46 4.40
N GLU A 317 -21.17 -3.59 4.06
CA GLU A 317 -22.05 -3.73 2.90
C GLU A 317 -21.26 -3.59 1.61
N ALA A 318 -20.32 -2.64 1.56
CA ALA A 318 -19.42 -2.46 0.43
C ALA A 318 -18.52 -3.68 0.22
N LYS A 319 -17.93 -4.27 1.27
CA LYS A 319 -17.17 -5.53 1.18
C LYS A 319 -18.01 -6.66 0.61
N LYS A 320 -19.27 -6.83 1.07
CA LYS A 320 -20.18 -7.84 0.54
C LYS A 320 -20.48 -7.62 -0.95
N TRP A 321 -20.71 -6.37 -1.34
CA TRP A 321 -20.95 -6.04 -2.74
C TRP A 321 -19.72 -6.34 -3.60
N ILE A 322 -18.52 -5.94 -3.19
CA ILE A 322 -17.25 -6.21 -3.87
C ILE A 322 -17.07 -7.71 -4.09
N LYS A 323 -17.21 -8.50 -3.02
CA LYS A 323 -17.09 -9.96 -3.07
C LYS A 323 -18.03 -10.62 -4.09
N ASN A 324 -19.24 -10.11 -4.23
CA ASN A 324 -20.28 -10.69 -5.09
C ASN A 324 -20.21 -10.19 -6.55
N ASN A 325 -19.48 -9.13 -6.83
CA ASN A 325 -19.53 -8.46 -8.12
C ASN A 325 -18.17 -8.33 -8.82
N GLU A 326 -17.06 -8.22 -8.13
CA GLU A 326 -15.73 -8.30 -8.75
C GLU A 326 -15.44 -9.73 -9.19
N ASN A 327 -14.76 -9.88 -10.33
CA ASN A 327 -14.44 -11.18 -10.91
C ASN A 327 -13.04 -11.71 -10.53
N PHE A 328 -12.41 -11.09 -9.54
CA PHE A 328 -11.11 -11.48 -8.99
C PHE A 328 -11.07 -11.26 -7.47
N ASP A 329 -10.20 -12.02 -6.79
CA ASP A 329 -9.91 -11.80 -5.38
C ASP A 329 -8.85 -10.71 -5.24
N ARG A 330 -9.11 -9.68 -4.44
CA ARG A 330 -8.18 -8.57 -4.22
C ARG A 330 -6.88 -9.00 -3.56
N GLY A 331 -6.92 -9.97 -2.64
CA GLY A 331 -5.76 -10.43 -1.88
C GLY A 331 -5.05 -9.27 -1.19
N LEU A 332 -3.75 -9.08 -1.50
CA LEU A 332 -2.97 -7.95 -0.97
C LEU A 332 -3.31 -6.60 -1.64
N TYR A 333 -3.90 -6.57 -2.82
CA TYR A 333 -4.36 -5.30 -3.40
C TYR A 333 -5.43 -4.66 -2.51
N ALA A 334 -5.24 -3.40 -2.16
CA ALA A 334 -6.02 -2.67 -1.16
C ALA A 334 -6.05 -3.35 0.23
N GLY A 335 -5.17 -4.32 0.46
CA GLY A 335 -4.84 -4.89 1.76
C GLY A 335 -3.89 -3.99 2.55
N SER A 336 -3.37 -4.48 3.66
CA SER A 336 -2.40 -3.75 4.47
C SER A 336 -1.02 -4.39 4.43
N ILE A 337 0.02 -3.58 4.32
CA ILE A 337 1.42 -3.98 4.41
C ILE A 337 2.16 -3.04 5.36
N GLY A 338 3.14 -3.57 6.10
CA GLY A 338 3.85 -2.74 7.04
C GLY A 338 4.93 -3.48 7.81
N TYR A 339 5.37 -2.86 8.88
CA TYR A 339 6.26 -3.48 9.84
C TYR A 339 5.88 -3.09 11.26
N VAL A 340 6.24 -3.94 12.20
CA VAL A 340 5.98 -3.77 13.62
C VAL A 340 7.21 -4.10 14.44
N GLU A 341 7.42 -3.31 15.45
CA GLU A 341 8.36 -3.47 16.55
C GLU A 341 7.60 -3.37 17.86
N LYS A 342 8.27 -3.63 18.97
CA LYS A 342 7.66 -3.54 20.30
C LYS A 342 6.88 -2.23 20.54
N ASP A 343 7.52 -1.10 20.23
CA ASP A 343 7.00 0.24 20.57
C ASP A 343 6.66 1.09 19.34
N ASN A 344 6.81 0.52 18.13
CA ASN A 344 6.54 1.21 16.87
C ASN A 344 5.83 0.29 15.88
N SER A 345 4.88 0.81 15.16
CA SER A 345 4.22 0.09 14.06
C SER A 345 3.80 1.02 12.95
N ASN A 346 3.98 0.58 11.71
CA ASN A 346 3.68 1.38 10.52
C ASN A 346 3.02 0.50 9.48
N PHE A 347 1.80 0.85 9.08
CA PHE A 347 1.05 0.13 8.06
C PHE A 347 0.50 1.05 6.98
N TYR A 348 0.50 0.55 5.76
CA TYR A 348 0.11 1.26 4.55
C TYR A 348 -0.91 0.45 3.77
N ALA A 349 -1.84 1.12 3.11
CA ALA A 349 -2.73 0.49 2.14
C ALA A 349 -1.93 0.06 0.90
N ALA A 350 -2.01 -1.19 0.51
CA ALA A 350 -1.25 -1.72 -0.62
C ALA A 350 -1.89 -1.30 -1.95
N LEU A 351 -1.58 -0.09 -2.37
CA LEU A 351 -2.07 0.56 -3.57
C LEU A 351 -0.95 0.82 -4.59
N ARG A 352 -1.34 1.18 -5.82
CA ARG A 352 -0.40 1.46 -6.92
C ARG A 352 0.60 0.33 -7.04
N CYS A 353 0.09 -0.88 -7.16
CA CYS A 353 0.83 -2.11 -6.99
C CYS A 353 0.70 -3.05 -8.18
N ALA A 354 1.67 -3.95 -8.25
CA ALA A 354 1.64 -5.10 -9.12
C ALA A 354 2.19 -6.33 -8.40
N MET A 355 1.83 -7.50 -8.92
CA MET A 355 2.42 -8.77 -8.54
C MET A 355 3.05 -9.41 -9.76
N TYR A 356 4.31 -9.78 -9.65
CA TYR A 356 5.05 -10.55 -10.65
C TYR A 356 5.23 -11.99 -10.18
N ASN A 357 5.04 -12.95 -11.07
CA ASN A 357 5.33 -14.36 -10.81
C ASN A 357 6.41 -14.87 -11.76
N ASN A 358 7.55 -15.24 -11.19
CA ASN A 358 8.74 -15.66 -11.95
C ASN A 358 8.50 -16.89 -12.86
N ILE A 359 7.71 -17.88 -12.38
CA ILE A 359 7.50 -19.13 -13.15
C ILE A 359 6.60 -18.90 -14.36
N ARG A 360 5.61 -18.00 -14.22
CA ARG A 360 4.65 -17.73 -15.29
C ARG A 360 5.05 -16.56 -16.18
N SER A 361 6.14 -15.86 -15.84
CA SER A 361 6.52 -14.59 -16.48
C SER A 361 5.33 -13.62 -16.60
N GLU A 362 4.51 -13.58 -15.55
CA GLU A 362 3.23 -12.88 -15.51
C GLU A 362 3.28 -11.73 -14.52
N ILE A 363 2.88 -10.55 -14.96
CA ILE A 363 2.67 -9.41 -14.10
C ILE A 363 1.20 -9.03 -14.06
N VAL A 364 0.70 -8.77 -12.86
CA VAL A 364 -0.69 -8.37 -12.62
C VAL A 364 -0.69 -7.06 -11.87
N SER A 365 -1.27 -6.02 -12.46
CA SER A 365 -1.44 -4.70 -11.84
C SER A 365 -2.90 -4.44 -11.47
N PHE A 366 -3.11 -3.57 -10.47
CA PHE A 366 -4.42 -3.30 -9.90
C PHE A 366 -4.67 -1.79 -9.77
N ALA A 367 -5.91 -1.40 -10.02
CA ALA A 367 -6.40 -0.05 -9.73
C ALA A 367 -7.91 -0.06 -9.46
N GLY A 368 -8.42 0.95 -8.74
CA GLY A 368 -9.84 1.08 -8.46
C GLY A 368 -10.22 2.51 -8.08
N ASN A 369 -11.49 2.85 -8.24
CA ASN A 369 -12.04 4.16 -7.93
C ASN A 369 -13.23 4.05 -6.98
N GLY A 370 -13.37 5.06 -6.12
CA GLY A 370 -14.56 5.23 -5.30
C GLY A 370 -15.73 5.76 -6.13
N ILE A 371 -16.75 4.96 -6.28
CA ILE A 371 -17.96 5.30 -7.02
C ILE A 371 -19.01 5.81 -6.02
N VAL A 372 -19.58 6.96 -6.31
CA VAL A 372 -20.68 7.59 -5.59
C VAL A 372 -21.85 7.84 -6.56
N LYS A 373 -23.01 8.26 -6.04
CA LYS A 373 -24.22 8.48 -6.81
C LYS A 373 -24.00 9.29 -8.09
N ASP A 374 -23.25 10.39 -7.99
CA ASP A 374 -23.03 11.36 -9.07
C ASP A 374 -21.75 11.10 -9.88
N SER A 375 -21.09 9.96 -9.67
CA SER A 375 -19.90 9.56 -10.45
C SER A 375 -20.21 9.51 -11.94
N LYS A 376 -19.30 10.09 -12.75
CA LYS A 376 -19.40 10.10 -14.22
C LYS A 376 -18.39 9.11 -14.80
N VAL A 377 -18.87 8.07 -15.47
CA VAL A 377 -18.05 6.97 -15.99
C VAL A 377 -16.80 7.43 -16.75
N ASN A 378 -16.90 8.44 -17.59
CA ASN A 378 -15.74 8.93 -18.36
C ASN A 378 -14.66 9.55 -17.47
N TYR A 379 -15.03 10.31 -16.44
CA TYR A 379 -14.05 10.84 -15.47
C TYR A 379 -13.41 9.73 -14.65
N GLU A 380 -14.20 8.74 -14.25
CA GLU A 380 -13.71 7.57 -13.53
C GLU A 380 -12.72 6.74 -14.36
N ILE A 381 -12.91 6.62 -15.67
CA ILE A 381 -11.98 5.97 -16.60
C ILE A 381 -10.65 6.73 -16.65
N ASP A 382 -10.67 8.03 -16.73
CA ASP A 382 -9.45 8.85 -16.75
C ASP A 382 -8.67 8.72 -15.45
N GLU A 383 -9.38 8.69 -14.31
CA GLU A 383 -8.78 8.46 -13.00
C GLU A 383 -8.19 7.06 -12.90
N LEU A 384 -8.93 6.02 -13.30
CA LEU A 384 -8.49 4.62 -13.31
C LEU A 384 -7.22 4.46 -14.15
N ASN A 385 -7.20 5.05 -15.36
CA ASN A 385 -6.03 5.05 -16.22
C ASN A 385 -4.82 5.73 -15.58
N SER A 386 -5.05 6.84 -14.89
CA SER A 386 -3.99 7.56 -14.15
C SER A 386 -3.40 6.70 -13.03
N LYS A 387 -4.24 5.92 -12.35
CA LYS A 387 -3.81 4.99 -11.30
C LYS A 387 -3.01 3.81 -11.86
N PHE A 388 -3.45 3.20 -12.96
CA PHE A 388 -2.68 2.17 -13.66
C PHE A 388 -1.34 2.71 -14.19
N LYS A 389 -1.35 3.92 -14.75
CA LYS A 389 -0.16 4.58 -15.25
C LYS A 389 0.93 4.68 -14.19
N ALA A 390 0.55 4.95 -12.93
CA ALA A 390 1.49 5.10 -11.82
C ALA A 390 2.37 3.87 -11.60
N ILE A 391 1.83 2.66 -11.75
CA ILE A 391 2.60 1.43 -11.59
C ILE A 391 3.17 0.94 -12.92
N ASN A 392 2.38 0.97 -13.99
CA ASN A 392 2.73 0.33 -15.24
C ASN A 392 3.87 1.04 -15.99
N GLU A 393 3.98 2.38 -15.90
CA GLU A 393 5.09 3.11 -16.51
C GLU A 393 6.43 2.94 -15.77
N SER A 394 6.42 2.33 -14.61
CA SER A 394 7.64 2.01 -13.85
C SER A 394 8.10 0.56 -14.02
N ILE A 395 7.28 -0.30 -14.64
CA ILE A 395 7.65 -1.68 -14.93
C ILE A 395 8.70 -1.67 -16.05
N ILE A 396 9.87 -2.25 -15.74
CA ILE A 396 11.03 -2.31 -16.65
C ILE A 396 11.30 -3.76 -17.03
N GLU A 397 11.52 -3.97 -18.31
CA GLU A 397 11.92 -5.23 -18.93
C GLU A 397 13.32 -5.05 -19.52
N ASN A 398 14.22 -6.04 -19.31
CA ASN A 398 15.59 -6.05 -19.83
C ASN A 398 15.68 -6.77 -21.18
#